data_6a08faf80b96a086def2e6e25109ec68
#
_entry.id   6a08faf80b96a086def2e6e25109ec68
#
_cell.length_a   1.000
_cell.length_b   1.000
_cell.length_c   1.000
_cell.angle_alpha   90.00
_cell.angle_beta   90.00
_cell.angle_gamma   90.00
#
_symmetry.space_group_name_H-M   'P 1'
#
loop_
_entity.id
_entity.type
_entity.pdbx_description
1 polymer ?
#
loop_
_entity_poly.entity_id
_entity_poly.type
_entity_poly.pdbx_seq_one_letter_code
_entity_poly.pdbx_strand_id
1 'polypeptide(L)'
;MAGCQAYQWAAQYPNFVDAILPFCASAKTSTHNYVFLEGVRAALCADQNWNKGDYDSPPVNGLKAFARVYAGWAFSQTFYRDSLFQEIGYETMEDLLIDWENDHVENWDANNLLAKLATWQASDISVGPLYNGNFQMALKAIRAKTILIPCTQDLYFPPEDNAIEASYILNAELRPFDSPFGHCAANPGNDSGFEAALERAIGDLLET
;
A
#
# COMPACT_ATOMS: atom_id res chain seq x y z
N MET A 1 1.20 2.65 -2.68
CA MET A 1 1.89 3.92 -3.04
C MET A 1 1.09 4.81 -3.97
N ALA A 2 0.44 4.30 -5.01
CA ALA A 2 -0.35 5.14 -5.94
C ALA A 2 -1.44 5.95 -5.22
N GLY A 3 -2.17 5.36 -4.27
CA GLY A 3 -3.16 6.08 -3.48
C GLY A 3 -2.54 7.18 -2.60
N CYS A 4 -1.35 6.97 -2.02
CA CYS A 4 -0.63 8.02 -1.29
C CYS A 4 -0.28 9.20 -2.20
N GLN A 5 0.09 8.93 -3.46
CA GLN A 5 0.35 9.97 -4.46
C GLN A 5 -0.93 10.72 -4.84
N ALA A 6 -2.07 10.02 -4.96
CA ALA A 6 -3.35 10.67 -5.24
C ALA A 6 -3.72 11.69 -4.15
N TYR A 7 -3.60 11.30 -2.88
CA TYR A 7 -3.76 12.24 -1.75
C TYR A 7 -2.80 13.41 -1.81
N GLN A 8 -1.52 13.15 -2.12
CA GLN A 8 -0.49 14.20 -2.21
C GLN A 8 -0.84 15.21 -3.29
N TRP A 9 -1.25 14.75 -4.49
CA TRP A 9 -1.68 15.63 -5.56
C TRP A 9 -2.89 16.47 -5.16
N ALA A 10 -3.93 15.85 -4.61
CA ALA A 10 -5.15 16.55 -4.23
C ALA A 10 -4.92 17.59 -3.12
N ALA A 11 -4.03 17.30 -2.16
CA ALA A 11 -3.71 18.23 -1.09
C ALA A 11 -2.81 19.38 -1.56
N GLN A 12 -1.79 19.12 -2.40
CA GLN A 12 -0.85 20.13 -2.87
C GLN A 12 -1.43 21.01 -3.97
N TYR A 13 -2.34 20.47 -4.78
CA TYR A 13 -2.93 21.15 -5.93
C TYR A 13 -4.47 21.05 -5.93
N PRO A 14 -5.15 21.65 -4.92
CA PRO A 14 -6.59 21.42 -4.70
C PRO A 14 -7.51 21.98 -5.79
N ASN A 15 -6.99 22.81 -6.70
CA ASN A 15 -7.76 23.33 -7.84
C ASN A 15 -7.41 22.62 -9.16
N PHE A 16 -6.51 21.63 -9.13
CA PHE A 16 -6.06 20.91 -10.32
C PHE A 16 -6.65 19.51 -10.42
N VAL A 17 -6.99 18.91 -9.27
CA VAL A 17 -7.51 17.54 -9.20
C VAL A 17 -9.01 17.59 -8.93
N ASP A 18 -9.81 17.07 -9.85
CA ASP A 18 -11.27 17.05 -9.75
C ASP A 18 -11.78 15.87 -8.92
N ALA A 19 -11.14 14.70 -9.02
CA ALA A 19 -11.52 13.51 -8.30
C ALA A 19 -10.32 12.63 -7.94
N ILE A 20 -10.40 11.91 -6.82
CA ILE A 20 -9.44 10.87 -6.42
C ILE A 20 -10.14 9.63 -5.90
N LEU A 21 -9.53 8.46 -6.14
CA LEU A 21 -9.98 7.16 -5.68
C LEU A 21 -8.83 6.42 -4.96
N PRO A 22 -8.47 6.83 -3.74
CA PRO A 22 -7.53 6.06 -2.95
C PRO A 22 -8.15 4.75 -2.47
N PHE A 23 -7.51 3.64 -2.79
CA PHE A 23 -7.86 2.32 -2.27
C PHE A 23 -6.62 1.64 -1.69
N CYS A 24 -6.77 0.88 -0.64
CA CYS A 24 -5.69 0.22 0.08
C CYS A 24 -4.49 1.19 0.29
N ALA A 25 -4.76 2.39 0.80
CA ALA A 25 -3.77 3.46 0.94
C ALA A 25 -4.16 4.44 2.05
N SER A 26 -3.23 5.34 2.41
CA SER A 26 -3.46 6.42 3.37
C SER A 26 -2.81 7.73 2.94
N ALA A 27 -3.29 8.84 3.47
CA ALA A 27 -2.74 10.17 3.25
C ALA A 27 -1.42 10.40 4.01
N LYS A 28 -1.16 9.56 5.01
CA LYS A 28 0.05 9.58 5.82
C LYS A 28 0.41 8.17 6.25
N THR A 29 1.69 7.81 6.15
CA THR A 29 2.20 6.54 6.67
C THR A 29 2.06 6.49 8.19
N SER A 30 1.33 5.49 8.70
CA SER A 30 1.18 5.28 10.13
C SER A 30 2.50 4.85 10.78
N THR A 31 2.64 5.10 12.09
CA THR A 31 3.83 4.64 12.83
C THR A 31 3.98 3.11 12.79
N HIS A 32 2.88 2.38 12.83
CA HIS A 32 2.91 0.92 12.73
C HIS A 32 3.44 0.46 11.36
N ASN A 33 2.96 1.09 10.28
CA ASN A 33 3.44 0.81 8.93
C ASN A 33 4.93 1.18 8.77
N TYR A 34 5.35 2.29 9.36
CA TYR A 34 6.78 2.66 9.40
C TYR A 34 7.64 1.55 10.02
N VAL A 35 7.22 0.96 11.15
CA VAL A 35 7.94 -0.13 11.82
C VAL A 35 8.00 -1.38 10.94
N PHE A 36 6.92 -1.74 10.27
CA PHE A 36 6.91 -2.84 9.31
C PHE A 36 7.94 -2.60 8.19
N LEU A 37 7.94 -1.41 7.58
CA LEU A 37 8.87 -1.05 6.50
C LEU A 37 10.34 -1.08 6.96
N GLU A 38 10.62 -0.69 8.20
CA GLU A 38 11.96 -0.87 8.81
C GLU A 38 12.34 -2.35 8.96
N GLY A 39 11.37 -3.21 9.26
CA GLY A 39 11.59 -4.67 9.35
C GLY A 39 12.04 -5.27 8.02
N VAL A 40 11.32 -4.97 6.92
CA VAL A 40 11.71 -5.47 5.58
C VAL A 40 13.01 -4.84 5.08
N ARG A 41 13.25 -3.56 5.39
CA ARG A 41 14.52 -2.89 5.10
C ARG A 41 15.69 -3.59 5.80
N ALA A 42 15.53 -3.86 7.09
CA ALA A 42 16.55 -4.53 7.88
C ALA A 42 16.86 -5.95 7.36
N ALA A 43 15.82 -6.71 6.95
CA ALA A 43 15.98 -8.05 6.39
C ALA A 43 16.82 -8.02 5.10
N LEU A 44 16.52 -7.09 4.18
CA LEU A 44 17.29 -6.94 2.95
C LEU A 44 18.73 -6.51 3.23
N CYS A 45 18.92 -5.50 4.06
CA CYS A 45 20.24 -4.92 4.34
C CYS A 45 21.15 -5.84 5.17
N ALA A 46 20.62 -6.91 5.76
CA ALA A 46 21.41 -7.91 6.46
C ALA A 46 22.25 -8.80 5.52
N ASP A 47 21.94 -8.84 4.24
CA ASP A 47 22.76 -9.55 3.26
C ASP A 47 24.09 -8.82 3.04
N GLN A 48 25.20 -9.53 3.26
CA GLN A 48 26.53 -8.97 3.08
C GLN A 48 26.80 -8.53 1.65
N ASN A 49 26.18 -9.19 0.67
CA ASN A 49 26.32 -8.85 -0.74
C ASN A 49 25.66 -7.51 -1.11
N TRP A 50 24.73 -7.00 -0.29
CA TRP A 50 24.16 -5.67 -0.53
C TRP A 50 25.20 -4.55 -0.41
N ASN A 51 26.24 -4.73 0.45
CA ASN A 51 27.39 -3.85 0.56
C ASN A 51 27.02 -2.34 0.60
N LYS A 52 26.04 -1.98 1.40
CA LYS A 52 25.52 -0.59 1.52
C LYS A 52 25.01 0.02 0.21
N GLY A 53 24.54 -0.81 -0.70
CA GLY A 53 24.01 -0.44 -2.01
C GLY A 53 25.03 -0.45 -3.15
N ASP A 54 26.28 -0.80 -2.87
CA ASP A 54 27.36 -0.89 -3.86
C ASP A 54 27.67 -2.39 -4.10
N TYR A 55 26.86 -3.03 -4.93
CA TYR A 55 26.97 -4.46 -5.24
C TYR A 55 27.12 -4.72 -6.75
N ASP A 56 28.00 -5.65 -7.11
CA ASP A 56 28.19 -6.13 -8.49
C ASP A 56 27.18 -7.24 -8.86
N SER A 57 26.68 -7.96 -7.85
CA SER A 57 25.70 -9.02 -8.01
C SER A 57 24.54 -8.82 -7.01
N PRO A 58 23.30 -9.13 -7.40
CA PRO A 58 22.14 -8.92 -6.52
C PRO A 58 22.31 -9.61 -5.15
N PRO A 59 21.90 -8.96 -4.05
CA PRO A 59 21.88 -9.54 -2.72
C PRO A 59 20.71 -10.53 -2.58
N VAL A 60 20.86 -11.72 -3.16
CA VAL A 60 19.79 -12.71 -3.32
C VAL A 60 19.16 -13.13 -1.99
N ASN A 61 19.99 -13.36 -0.96
CA ASN A 61 19.45 -13.75 0.35
C ASN A 61 18.66 -12.61 1.01
N GLY A 62 19.12 -11.37 0.82
CA GLY A 62 18.43 -10.19 1.30
C GLY A 62 17.08 -9.97 0.60
N LEU A 63 17.04 -10.16 -0.73
CA LEU A 63 15.80 -10.07 -1.52
C LEU A 63 14.78 -11.15 -1.09
N LYS A 64 15.23 -12.39 -0.89
CA LYS A 64 14.39 -13.48 -0.39
C LYS A 64 13.88 -13.22 1.02
N ALA A 65 14.74 -12.75 1.93
CA ALA A 65 14.33 -12.40 3.29
C ALA A 65 13.30 -11.26 3.30
N PHE A 66 13.51 -10.25 2.46
CA PHE A 66 12.54 -9.16 2.24
C PHE A 66 11.19 -9.72 1.80
N ALA A 67 11.16 -10.59 0.78
CA ALA A 67 9.95 -11.18 0.23
C ALA A 67 9.14 -11.93 1.30
N ARG A 68 9.79 -12.77 2.10
CA ARG A 68 9.12 -13.54 3.17
C ARG A 68 8.52 -12.65 4.26
N VAL A 69 9.24 -11.64 4.71
CA VAL A 69 8.69 -10.69 5.68
C VAL A 69 7.52 -9.93 5.08
N TYR A 70 7.65 -9.52 3.80
CA TYR A 70 6.62 -8.76 3.10
C TYR A 70 5.34 -9.58 2.88
N ALA A 71 5.46 -10.87 2.52
CA ALA A 71 4.32 -11.76 2.31
C ALA A 71 3.40 -11.86 3.55
N GLY A 72 3.99 -11.90 4.75
CA GLY A 72 3.23 -11.98 6.01
C GLY A 72 2.35 -10.76 6.31
N TRP A 73 2.51 -9.65 5.56
CA TRP A 73 1.75 -8.41 5.71
C TRP A 73 0.86 -8.12 4.49
N ALA A 74 1.20 -8.66 3.32
CA ALA A 74 0.48 -8.41 2.08
C ALA A 74 -0.89 -9.08 2.06
N PHE A 75 -0.97 -10.30 2.58
CA PHE A 75 -2.21 -11.02 2.75
C PHE A 75 -2.74 -10.91 4.18
N SER A 76 -4.04 -11.12 4.35
CA SER A 76 -4.67 -11.10 5.66
C SER A 76 -4.34 -12.33 6.50
N GLN A 77 -4.63 -12.25 7.81
CA GLN A 77 -4.58 -13.43 8.69
C GLN A 77 -5.59 -14.50 8.26
N THR A 78 -6.75 -14.09 7.74
CA THR A 78 -7.79 -14.99 7.22
C THR A 78 -7.28 -15.77 6.01
N PHE A 79 -6.60 -15.11 5.09
CA PHE A 79 -5.98 -15.75 3.92
C PHE A 79 -5.12 -16.97 4.31
N TYR A 80 -4.24 -16.79 5.30
CA TYR A 80 -3.37 -17.88 5.76
C TYR A 80 -4.13 -18.95 6.59
N ARG A 81 -5.06 -18.52 7.45
CA ARG A 81 -5.86 -19.42 8.28
C ARG A 81 -6.70 -20.38 7.47
N ASP A 82 -7.30 -19.86 6.40
CA ASP A 82 -8.26 -20.61 5.57
C ASP A 82 -7.57 -21.22 4.33
N SER A 83 -6.23 -21.14 4.26
CA SER A 83 -5.41 -21.70 3.18
C SER A 83 -5.80 -21.22 1.78
N LEU A 84 -6.21 -19.95 1.64
CA LEU A 84 -6.67 -19.39 0.37
C LEU A 84 -5.56 -19.30 -0.69
N PHE A 85 -4.29 -19.52 -0.34
CA PHE A 85 -3.22 -19.70 -1.30
C PHE A 85 -3.48 -20.86 -2.28
N GLN A 86 -4.31 -21.86 -1.89
CA GLN A 86 -4.72 -22.95 -2.76
C GLN A 86 -5.67 -22.49 -3.87
N GLU A 87 -6.51 -21.49 -3.62
CA GLU A 87 -7.43 -20.92 -4.60
C GLU A 87 -6.70 -20.17 -5.71
N ILE A 88 -5.51 -19.64 -5.40
CA ILE A 88 -4.64 -18.96 -6.38
C ILE A 88 -3.54 -19.85 -6.94
N GLY A 89 -3.66 -21.18 -6.75
CA GLY A 89 -2.87 -22.17 -7.48
C GLY A 89 -1.64 -22.72 -6.77
N TYR A 90 -1.41 -22.42 -5.48
CA TYR A 90 -0.31 -22.99 -4.70
C TYR A 90 -0.78 -24.23 -3.92
N GLU A 91 -0.02 -25.32 -3.98
CA GLU A 91 -0.35 -26.55 -3.21
C GLU A 91 -0.06 -26.34 -1.73
N THR A 92 1.03 -25.67 -1.40
CA THR A 92 1.46 -25.40 -0.03
C THR A 92 1.76 -23.92 0.19
N MET A 93 1.76 -23.51 1.45
CA MET A 93 2.18 -22.15 1.82
C MET A 93 3.66 -21.89 1.43
N GLU A 94 4.51 -22.92 1.46
CA GLU A 94 5.91 -22.77 1.06
C GLU A 94 6.05 -22.51 -0.43
N ASP A 95 5.18 -23.07 -1.27
CA ASP A 95 5.19 -22.78 -2.71
C ASP A 95 4.89 -21.31 -2.97
N LEU A 96 3.91 -20.73 -2.28
CA LEU A 96 3.64 -19.29 -2.33
C LEU A 96 4.87 -18.48 -1.92
N LEU A 97 5.53 -18.84 -0.82
CA LEU A 97 6.68 -18.09 -0.32
C LEU A 97 7.89 -18.20 -1.26
N ILE A 98 8.11 -19.36 -1.87
CA ILE A 98 9.17 -19.56 -2.86
C ILE A 98 8.90 -18.74 -4.12
N ASP A 99 7.66 -18.68 -4.57
CA ASP A 99 7.29 -17.86 -5.72
C ASP A 99 7.52 -16.36 -5.45
N TRP A 100 7.14 -15.88 -4.27
CA TRP A 100 7.44 -14.51 -3.84
C TRP A 100 8.94 -14.21 -3.75
N GLU A 101 9.73 -15.17 -3.27
CA GLU A 101 11.20 -15.05 -3.29
C GLU A 101 11.74 -14.92 -4.71
N ASN A 102 11.26 -15.78 -5.61
CA ASN A 102 11.70 -15.78 -7.01
C ASN A 102 11.34 -14.49 -7.72
N ASP A 103 10.08 -14.01 -7.55
CA ASP A 103 9.66 -12.72 -8.11
C ASP A 103 10.59 -11.58 -7.65
N HIS A 104 10.90 -11.53 -6.35
CA HIS A 104 11.77 -10.47 -5.83
C HIS A 104 13.22 -10.57 -6.33
N VAL A 105 13.72 -11.76 -6.54
CA VAL A 105 15.09 -11.97 -7.06
C VAL A 105 15.18 -11.65 -8.55
N GLU A 106 14.16 -12.02 -9.32
CA GLU A 106 14.16 -11.93 -10.78
C GLU A 106 13.75 -10.55 -11.29
N ASN A 107 12.81 -9.90 -10.60
CA ASN A 107 12.14 -8.71 -11.11
C ASN A 107 12.47 -7.42 -10.36
N TRP A 108 13.20 -7.49 -9.22
CA TRP A 108 13.43 -6.31 -8.41
C TRP A 108 14.92 -6.06 -8.13
N ASP A 109 15.31 -4.81 -8.26
CA ASP A 109 16.58 -4.31 -7.78
C ASP A 109 16.48 -3.91 -6.31
N ALA A 110 17.46 -4.30 -5.50
CA ALA A 110 17.45 -4.09 -4.05
C ALA A 110 17.43 -2.59 -3.68
N ASN A 111 18.20 -1.75 -4.37
CA ASN A 111 18.23 -0.32 -4.11
C ASN A 111 16.92 0.35 -4.52
N ASN A 112 16.27 -0.12 -5.59
CA ASN A 112 14.96 0.37 -6.00
C ASN A 112 13.88 0.00 -4.98
N LEU A 113 13.92 -1.20 -4.39
CA LEU A 113 13.03 -1.57 -3.28
C LEU A 113 13.24 -0.64 -2.08
N LEU A 114 14.49 -0.42 -1.66
CA LEU A 114 14.80 0.48 -0.56
C LEU A 114 14.36 1.92 -0.82
N ALA A 115 14.50 2.41 -2.04
CA ALA A 115 13.99 3.73 -2.44
C ALA A 115 12.45 3.81 -2.35
N LYS A 116 11.73 2.74 -2.74
CA LYS A 116 10.28 2.64 -2.56
C LYS A 116 9.88 2.64 -1.09
N LEU A 117 10.59 1.90 -0.22
CA LEU A 117 10.34 1.92 1.22
C LEU A 117 10.52 3.32 1.79
N ALA A 118 11.63 3.99 1.46
CA ALA A 118 11.93 5.34 1.94
C ALA A 118 10.85 6.35 1.47
N THR A 119 10.39 6.22 0.23
CA THR A 119 9.31 7.06 -0.30
C THR A 119 8.00 6.81 0.45
N TRP A 120 7.68 5.56 0.73
CA TRP A 120 6.49 5.21 1.50
C TRP A 120 6.57 5.73 2.93
N GLN A 121 7.70 5.52 3.61
CA GLN A 121 7.94 6.02 4.97
C GLN A 121 7.83 7.55 5.08
N ALA A 122 8.25 8.26 4.03
CA ALA A 122 8.16 9.72 3.96
C ALA A 122 6.77 10.24 3.55
N SER A 123 5.82 9.37 3.22
CA SER A 123 4.49 9.79 2.75
C SER A 123 3.70 10.45 3.88
N ASP A 124 3.51 11.75 3.77
CA ASP A 124 2.68 12.59 4.63
C ASP A 124 2.30 13.86 3.87
N ILE A 125 1.02 14.01 3.54
CA ILE A 125 0.51 15.16 2.76
C ILE A 125 0.67 16.50 3.47
N SER A 126 0.93 16.49 4.76
CA SER A 126 1.05 17.71 5.59
C SER A 126 2.46 18.28 5.62
N VAL A 127 3.46 17.53 5.16
CA VAL A 127 4.85 17.96 5.16
C VAL A 127 5.07 19.04 4.10
N GLY A 128 5.80 20.10 4.48
CA GLY A 128 6.15 21.20 3.59
C GLY A 128 5.50 22.53 3.99
N PRO A 129 5.79 23.60 3.24
CA PRO A 129 5.44 24.97 3.63
C PRO A 129 3.95 25.29 3.61
N LEU A 130 3.12 24.51 2.90
CA LEU A 130 1.68 24.78 2.80
C LEU A 130 0.95 24.46 4.11
N TYR A 131 1.34 23.38 4.77
CA TYR A 131 0.60 22.87 5.94
C TYR A 131 1.45 22.80 7.21
N ASN A 132 2.78 22.91 7.09
CA ASN A 132 3.74 22.90 8.22
C ASN A 132 3.50 21.74 9.22
N GLY A 133 3.20 20.55 8.70
CA GLY A 133 2.91 19.36 9.51
C GLY A 133 1.48 19.28 10.07
N ASN A 134 0.60 20.22 9.74
CA ASN A 134 -0.79 20.17 10.16
C ASN A 134 -1.62 19.24 9.24
N PHE A 135 -1.74 17.99 9.65
CA PHE A 135 -2.40 16.93 8.88
C PHE A 135 -3.88 17.20 8.62
N GLN A 136 -4.61 17.70 9.63
CA GLN A 136 -6.02 18.04 9.47
C GLN A 136 -6.24 19.19 8.49
N MET A 137 -5.34 20.18 8.49
CA MET A 137 -5.39 21.28 7.53
C MET A 137 -5.15 20.79 6.11
N ALA A 138 -4.21 19.87 5.93
CA ALA A 138 -3.92 19.27 4.62
C ALA A 138 -5.12 18.47 4.07
N LEU A 139 -5.76 17.64 4.90
CA LEU A 139 -6.96 16.89 4.53
C LEU A 139 -8.14 17.83 4.17
N LYS A 140 -8.36 18.88 4.95
CA LYS A 140 -9.41 19.88 4.69
C LYS A 140 -9.18 20.69 3.40
N ALA A 141 -7.95 20.76 2.93
CA ALA A 141 -7.62 21.45 1.69
C ALA A 141 -7.99 20.64 0.44
N ILE A 142 -8.20 19.34 0.55
CA ILE A 142 -8.64 18.47 -0.55
C ILE A 142 -10.05 18.85 -0.96
N ARG A 143 -10.21 19.32 -2.21
CA ARG A 143 -11.48 19.72 -2.81
C ARG A 143 -12.05 18.67 -3.75
N ALA A 144 -11.18 17.79 -4.23
CA ALA A 144 -11.53 16.72 -5.14
C ALA A 144 -12.71 15.89 -4.60
N LYS A 145 -13.60 15.44 -5.48
CA LYS A 145 -14.57 14.40 -5.16
C LYS A 145 -13.77 13.13 -4.81
N THR A 146 -13.96 12.60 -3.61
CA THR A 146 -13.08 11.58 -3.06
C THR A 146 -13.88 10.34 -2.66
N ILE A 147 -13.54 9.18 -3.20
CA ILE A 147 -14.04 7.89 -2.72
C ILE A 147 -12.86 7.11 -2.14
N LEU A 148 -12.99 6.68 -0.88
CA LEU A 148 -11.98 5.91 -0.15
C LEU A 148 -12.43 4.47 -0.05
N ILE A 149 -11.61 3.52 -0.55
CA ILE A 149 -11.92 2.09 -0.47
C ILE A 149 -10.81 1.36 0.30
N PRO A 150 -10.83 1.41 1.65
CA PRO A 150 -9.96 0.54 2.44
C PRO A 150 -10.44 -0.90 2.38
N CYS A 151 -9.50 -1.86 2.32
CA CYS A 151 -9.81 -3.25 2.60
C CYS A 151 -9.81 -3.48 4.12
N THR A 152 -10.88 -4.08 4.65
CA THR A 152 -11.05 -4.26 6.11
C THR A 152 -10.02 -5.19 6.73
N GLN A 153 -9.40 -6.06 5.92
CA GLN A 153 -8.37 -7.00 6.36
C GLN A 153 -6.96 -6.62 5.89
N ASP A 154 -6.77 -5.38 5.41
CA ASP A 154 -5.47 -4.86 5.02
C ASP A 154 -4.59 -4.61 6.26
N LEU A 155 -3.42 -5.24 6.32
CA LEU A 155 -2.47 -5.07 7.42
C LEU A 155 -1.56 -3.85 7.25
N TYR A 156 -1.51 -3.27 6.04
CA TYR A 156 -0.73 -2.06 5.77
C TYR A 156 -1.53 -0.79 6.06
N PHE A 157 -2.78 -0.74 5.60
CA PHE A 157 -3.64 0.45 5.62
C PHE A 157 -4.98 0.12 6.29
N PRO A 158 -5.04 0.18 7.63
CA PRO A 158 -6.25 -0.16 8.35
C PRO A 158 -7.39 0.82 8.03
N PRO A 159 -8.64 0.35 7.97
CA PRO A 159 -9.81 1.18 7.65
C PRO A 159 -10.00 2.37 8.60
N GLU A 160 -9.54 2.24 9.83
CA GLU A 160 -9.60 3.28 10.85
C GLU A 160 -8.86 4.55 10.45
N ASP A 161 -7.69 4.40 9.79
CA ASP A 161 -6.92 5.53 9.28
C ASP A 161 -7.72 6.27 8.20
N ASN A 162 -8.34 5.53 7.27
CA ASN A 162 -9.19 6.12 6.22
C ASN A 162 -10.48 6.74 6.78
N ALA A 163 -11.05 6.19 7.85
CA ALA A 163 -12.20 6.80 8.52
C ALA A 163 -11.83 8.17 9.12
N ILE A 164 -10.65 8.29 9.72
CA ILE A 164 -10.12 9.57 10.21
C ILE A 164 -9.94 10.54 9.05
N GLU A 165 -9.31 10.11 7.95
CA GLU A 165 -9.08 10.93 6.76
C GLU A 165 -10.39 11.43 6.16
N ALA A 166 -11.37 10.53 5.95
CA ALA A 166 -12.70 10.87 5.44
C ALA A 166 -13.41 11.90 6.29
N SER A 167 -13.23 11.89 7.61
CA SER A 167 -13.88 12.82 8.53
C SER A 167 -13.43 14.28 8.35
N TYR A 168 -12.27 14.51 7.71
CA TYR A 168 -11.72 15.85 7.45
C TYR A 168 -11.83 16.30 6.00
N ILE A 169 -11.98 15.40 5.04
CA ILE A 169 -12.12 15.73 3.62
C ILE A 169 -13.59 16.06 3.33
N LEU A 170 -13.86 17.28 2.84
CA LEU A 170 -15.24 17.78 2.70
C LEU A 170 -16.13 16.93 1.79
N ASN A 171 -15.57 16.45 0.66
CA ASN A 171 -16.30 15.71 -0.36
C ASN A 171 -15.88 14.23 -0.39
N ALA A 172 -15.66 13.63 0.79
CA ALA A 172 -15.24 12.24 0.90
C ALA A 172 -16.42 11.31 1.18
N GLU A 173 -16.39 10.17 0.51
CA GLU A 173 -17.21 8.99 0.78
C GLU A 173 -16.31 7.82 1.14
N LEU A 174 -16.57 7.16 2.27
CA LEU A 174 -15.85 5.98 2.73
C LEU A 174 -16.65 4.72 2.38
N ARG A 175 -16.05 3.84 1.58
CA ARG A 175 -16.63 2.56 1.10
C ARG A 175 -15.74 1.39 1.50
N PRO A 176 -15.70 0.95 2.76
CA PRO A 176 -14.89 -0.19 3.15
C PRO A 176 -15.30 -1.44 2.38
N PHE A 177 -14.31 -2.23 1.95
CA PHE A 177 -14.50 -3.49 1.27
C PHE A 177 -13.88 -4.62 2.10
N ASP A 178 -14.63 -5.69 2.34
CA ASP A 178 -14.12 -6.85 3.07
C ASP A 178 -13.55 -7.88 2.09
N SER A 179 -12.27 -8.22 2.27
CA SER A 179 -11.61 -9.24 1.49
C SER A 179 -10.56 -9.98 2.32
N PRO A 180 -10.59 -11.33 2.30
CA PRO A 180 -9.57 -12.13 2.96
C PRO A 180 -8.18 -12.00 2.29
N PHE A 181 -8.11 -11.48 1.08
CA PHE A 181 -6.83 -11.21 0.41
C PHE A 181 -6.05 -10.03 1.02
N GLY A 182 -6.67 -9.26 1.94
CA GLY A 182 -6.01 -8.13 2.59
C GLY A 182 -5.57 -7.06 1.58
N HIS A 183 -4.31 -6.61 1.65
CA HIS A 183 -3.78 -5.63 0.70
C HIS A 183 -3.79 -6.15 -0.74
N CYS A 184 -3.56 -7.45 -0.92
CA CYS A 184 -3.53 -8.10 -2.23
C CYS A 184 -4.91 -8.23 -2.89
N ALA A 185 -6.01 -7.85 -2.23
CA ALA A 185 -7.30 -7.68 -2.90
C ALA A 185 -7.24 -6.66 -4.03
N ALA A 186 -6.34 -5.68 -3.90
CA ALA A 186 -6.11 -4.65 -4.90
C ALA A 186 -5.30 -5.11 -6.13
N ASN A 187 -4.74 -6.31 -6.11
CA ASN A 187 -4.04 -6.86 -7.26
C ASN A 187 -5.06 -7.40 -8.28
N PRO A 188 -4.93 -7.04 -9.57
CA PRO A 188 -5.83 -7.53 -10.61
C PRO A 188 -5.92 -9.06 -10.63
N GLY A 189 -7.13 -9.58 -10.68
CA GLY A 189 -7.41 -11.02 -10.74
C GLY A 189 -7.52 -11.73 -9.38
N ASN A 190 -7.14 -11.09 -8.26
CA ASN A 190 -7.22 -11.74 -6.95
C ASN A 190 -8.64 -11.73 -6.36
N ASP A 191 -9.38 -10.63 -6.54
CA ASP A 191 -10.72 -10.48 -5.96
C ASP A 191 -11.66 -9.76 -6.94
N SER A 192 -12.51 -10.52 -7.61
CA SER A 192 -13.47 -9.97 -8.59
C SER A 192 -14.53 -9.05 -7.95
N GLY A 193 -14.84 -9.26 -6.67
CA GLY A 193 -15.74 -8.38 -5.91
C GLY A 193 -15.11 -7.01 -5.68
N PHE A 194 -13.80 -6.98 -5.38
CA PHE A 194 -13.05 -5.73 -5.25
C PHE A 194 -12.96 -4.99 -6.60
N GLU A 195 -12.68 -5.70 -7.69
CA GLU A 195 -12.67 -5.12 -9.04
C GLU A 195 -14.01 -4.47 -9.38
N ALA A 196 -15.12 -5.18 -9.13
CA ALA A 196 -16.47 -4.63 -9.35
C ALA A 196 -16.78 -3.42 -8.44
N ALA A 197 -16.21 -3.38 -7.23
CA ALA A 197 -16.34 -2.20 -6.36
C ALA A 197 -15.56 -1.00 -6.89
N LEU A 198 -14.37 -1.23 -7.44
CA LEU A 198 -13.56 -0.19 -8.10
C LEU A 198 -14.26 0.35 -9.34
N GLU A 199 -14.79 -0.50 -10.20
CA GLU A 199 -15.53 -0.10 -11.42
C GLU A 199 -16.73 0.80 -11.07
N ARG A 200 -17.52 0.42 -10.08
CA ARG A 200 -18.64 1.26 -9.59
C ARG A 200 -18.15 2.62 -9.07
N ALA A 201 -17.08 2.62 -8.27
CA ALA A 201 -16.55 3.87 -7.72
C ALA A 201 -15.99 4.79 -8.81
N ILE A 202 -15.37 4.24 -9.85
CA ILE A 202 -14.93 5.00 -11.02
C ILE A 202 -16.13 5.59 -11.75
N GLY A 203 -17.19 4.80 -11.99
CA GLY A 203 -18.43 5.29 -12.58
C GLY A 203 -19.01 6.47 -11.80
N ASP A 204 -19.18 6.29 -10.48
CA ASP A 204 -19.72 7.35 -9.60
C ASP A 204 -18.86 8.63 -9.58
N LEU A 205 -17.53 8.52 -9.71
CA LEU A 205 -16.66 9.69 -9.79
C LEU A 205 -16.77 10.43 -11.11
N LEU A 206 -17.04 9.72 -12.21
CA LEU A 206 -17.16 10.28 -13.55
C LEU A 206 -18.56 10.84 -13.87
N GLU A 207 -19.58 10.41 -13.12
CA GLU A 207 -20.93 10.99 -13.21
C GLU A 207 -20.94 12.35 -12.49
N THR A 208 -20.83 13.43 -13.28
CA THR A 208 -20.90 14.83 -12.82
C THR A 208 -22.25 15.46 -13.09
#